data_5e2dc5e112d81a5dfeb27f5376c6ff79
#
_entry.id   5e2dc5e112d81a5dfeb27f5376c6ff79
#
_cell.length_a   1.000
_cell.length_b   1.000
_cell.length_c   1.000
_cell.angle_alpha   90.00
_cell.angle_beta   90.00
_cell.angle_gamma   90.00
#
_symmetry.space_group_name_H-M   'P 1'
#
loop_
_entity.id
_entity.type
_entity.pdbx_description
1 polymer ?
#
loop_
_entity_poly.entity_id
_entity_poly.type
_entity_poly.pdbx_seq_one_letter_code
_entity_poly.pdbx_strand_id
1 'polypeptide(L)'
;MAKNGPVFDRREQYDQIVSGLLDGEQVIAVYDAIGAGTGFIGVTNLRVVIQDKSFIGKKIALVSVPYSKISSVAVVSNKSWGGNFFSTSAIAVTAGAHVHEIEFRGSDKAHHVHNVVLWHITR
;
A
#
# COMPACT_ATOMS: atom_id res chain seq x y z
N MET A 1 -7.36 -4.34 -22.61
CA MET A 1 -7.14 -4.52 -22.13
C MET A 1 -7.54 -4.93 -21.16
N ALA A 2 -7.45 -5.18 -21.04
CA ALA A 2 -7.53 -5.38 -20.37
C ALA A 2 -7.78 -5.61 -19.47
N LYS A 3 -8.08 -5.82 -19.36
CA LYS A 3 -8.15 -5.90 -18.53
C LYS A 3 -8.10 -5.89 -17.41
N ASN A 4 -8.69 -5.76 -17.35
CA ASN A 4 -7.76 -5.44 -16.32
C ASN A 4 -8.38 -5.44 -14.95
N GLY A 5 -8.44 -6.58 -14.38
CA GLY A 5 -8.90 -6.73 -13.03
C GLY A 5 -7.86 -6.26 -12.03
N PRO A 6 -8.19 -6.26 -10.76
CA PRO A 6 -7.25 -5.87 -9.71
C PRO A 6 -6.09 -6.85 -9.61
N VAL A 7 -4.94 -6.35 -9.19
CA VAL A 7 -3.74 -7.13 -8.96
C VAL A 7 -3.64 -7.39 -7.46
N PHE A 8 -3.34 -8.62 -7.06
CA PHE A 8 -3.14 -8.89 -5.64
C PHE A 8 -2.18 -10.06 -5.45
N ASP A 9 -1.49 -10.04 -4.32
CA ASP A 9 -0.56 -11.10 -3.94
C ASP A 9 -1.27 -12.26 -3.27
N ARG A 10 -2.18 -11.96 -2.36
CA ARG A 10 -2.84 -12.97 -1.54
C ARG A 10 -4.34 -12.75 -1.54
N ARG A 11 -5.06 -13.82 -1.82
CA ARG A 11 -6.51 -13.76 -1.97
C ARG A 11 -7.21 -13.33 -0.68
N GLU A 12 -6.75 -13.82 0.46
CA GLU A 12 -7.40 -13.47 1.73
C GLU A 12 -7.25 -12.00 2.07
N GLN A 13 -6.15 -11.36 1.66
CA GLN A 13 -5.98 -9.93 1.87
C GLN A 13 -6.89 -9.13 0.95
N TYR A 14 -6.99 -9.57 -0.30
CA TYR A 14 -7.90 -8.96 -1.27
C TYR A 14 -9.34 -9.06 -0.78
N ASP A 15 -9.76 -10.24 -0.34
CA ASP A 15 -11.12 -10.44 0.15
C ASP A 15 -11.43 -9.57 1.36
N GLN A 16 -10.44 -9.35 2.20
CA GLN A 16 -10.61 -8.51 3.38
C GLN A 16 -10.94 -7.07 3.00
N ILE A 17 -10.28 -6.55 1.97
CA ILE A 17 -10.58 -5.20 1.48
C ILE A 17 -11.95 -5.17 0.79
N VAL A 18 -12.23 -6.17 -0.04
CA VAL A 18 -13.51 -6.25 -0.77
C VAL A 18 -14.68 -6.22 0.20
N SER A 19 -14.55 -6.88 1.36
CA SER A 19 -15.63 -6.93 2.33
C SER A 19 -16.00 -5.58 2.93
N GLY A 20 -15.14 -4.59 2.78
CA GLY A 20 -15.37 -3.24 3.33
C GLY A 20 -15.51 -2.15 2.29
N LEU A 21 -15.69 -2.49 1.02
CA LEU A 21 -15.80 -1.49 -0.03
C LEU A 21 -17.06 -0.67 0.11
N LEU A 22 -16.93 0.61 -0.23
CA LEU A 22 -18.05 1.54 -0.33
C LEU A 22 -18.70 1.41 -1.70
N ASP A 23 -19.89 1.99 -1.83
CA ASP A 23 -20.57 2.04 -3.14
C ASP A 23 -19.69 2.77 -4.15
N GLY A 24 -19.48 2.12 -5.29
CA GLY A 24 -18.65 2.67 -6.36
C GLY A 24 -17.16 2.53 -6.14
N GLU A 25 -16.74 1.95 -5.02
CA GLU A 25 -15.33 1.73 -4.76
C GLU A 25 -14.83 0.47 -5.44
N GLN A 26 -13.67 0.58 -6.09
CA GLN A 26 -13.06 -0.54 -6.81
C GLN A 26 -11.61 -0.69 -6.37
N VAL A 27 -11.22 -1.94 -6.14
CA VAL A 27 -9.83 -2.27 -5.77
C VAL A 27 -8.95 -2.17 -7.01
N ILE A 28 -7.82 -1.52 -6.87
CA ILE A 28 -6.82 -1.45 -7.92
C ILE A 28 -5.72 -2.49 -7.67
N ALA A 29 -5.19 -2.53 -6.46
CA ALA A 29 -4.13 -3.48 -6.11
C ALA A 29 -4.11 -3.74 -4.62
N VAL A 30 -3.67 -4.95 -4.24
CA VAL A 30 -3.47 -5.33 -2.83
C VAL A 30 -2.15 -6.08 -2.76
N TYR A 31 -1.20 -5.54 -2.02
CA TYR A 31 0.14 -6.11 -1.94
C TYR A 31 0.50 -6.51 -0.52
N ASP A 32 1.06 -7.71 -0.41
CA ASP A 32 1.57 -8.23 0.85
C ASP A 32 2.83 -7.46 1.25
N ALA A 33 2.91 -7.09 2.52
CA ALA A 33 4.05 -6.36 3.05
C ALA A 33 4.96 -7.31 3.80
N ILE A 34 6.24 -6.95 3.85
CA ILE A 34 7.21 -7.65 4.70
C ILE A 34 7.46 -6.81 5.94
N GLY A 35 8.00 -7.45 6.97
CA GLY A 35 8.25 -6.77 8.24
C GLY A 35 7.15 -7.06 9.24
N ALA A 36 7.37 -6.59 10.47
CA ALA A 36 6.51 -6.97 11.59
C ALA A 36 5.33 -6.04 11.80
N GLY A 37 5.43 -4.80 11.31
CA GLY A 37 4.43 -3.77 11.66
C GLY A 37 3.26 -3.66 10.71
N THR A 38 3.39 -4.13 9.48
CA THR A 38 2.35 -3.98 8.46
C THR A 38 2.07 -5.32 7.80
N GLY A 39 0.79 -5.65 7.66
CA GLY A 39 0.41 -6.89 6.99
C GLY A 39 0.27 -6.76 5.50
N PHE A 40 -0.41 -5.72 5.05
CA PHE A 40 -0.60 -5.48 3.62
C PHE A 40 -1.07 -4.05 3.39
N ILE A 41 -1.00 -3.64 2.14
CA ILE A 41 -1.57 -2.37 1.68
C ILE A 41 -2.46 -2.63 0.49
N GLY A 42 -3.61 -1.96 0.46
CA GLY A 42 -4.49 -1.96 -0.69
C GLY A 42 -4.69 -0.54 -1.18
N VAL A 43 -4.84 -0.39 -2.49
CA VAL A 43 -5.20 0.90 -3.09
C VAL A 43 -6.46 0.70 -3.89
N THR A 44 -7.41 1.61 -3.69
CA THR A 44 -8.68 1.63 -4.41
C THR A 44 -8.77 2.95 -5.17
N ASN A 45 -9.90 3.17 -5.81
CA ASN A 45 -10.14 4.46 -6.45
C ASN A 45 -10.48 5.57 -5.45
N LEU A 46 -10.63 5.26 -4.15
CA LEU A 46 -11.02 6.24 -3.15
C LEU A 46 -9.99 6.44 -2.04
N ARG A 47 -9.22 5.43 -1.72
CA ARG A 47 -8.38 5.46 -0.51
C ARG A 47 -7.25 4.47 -0.58
N VAL A 48 -6.32 4.63 0.35
CA VAL A 48 -5.30 3.64 0.67
C VAL A 48 -5.76 2.92 1.94
N VAL A 49 -5.67 1.59 1.96
CA VAL A 49 -6.02 0.76 3.11
C VAL A 49 -4.77 0.03 3.58
N ILE A 50 -4.43 0.17 4.85
CA ILE A 50 -3.21 -0.43 5.40
C ILE A 50 -3.59 -1.30 6.58
N GLN A 51 -3.13 -2.56 6.59
CA GLN A 51 -3.27 -3.38 7.77
C GLN A 51 -2.08 -3.10 8.69
N ASP A 52 -2.38 -2.52 9.84
CA ASP A 52 -1.37 -2.11 10.80
C ASP A 52 -1.38 -3.07 11.98
N LYS A 53 -0.25 -3.75 12.20
CA LYS A 53 -0.08 -4.73 13.27
C LYS A 53 0.72 -4.18 14.43
N SER A 54 0.97 -2.87 14.45
CA SER A 54 1.83 -2.26 15.46
C SER A 54 1.11 -2.00 16.79
N PHE A 55 -0.19 -2.28 16.86
CA PHE A 55 -0.95 -2.06 18.07
C PHE A 55 -0.59 -3.09 19.14
N ILE A 56 -0.72 -2.67 20.39
CA ILE A 56 -0.32 -3.47 21.54
C ILE A 56 -1.22 -4.71 21.64
N GLY A 57 -0.59 -5.86 21.93
CA GLY A 57 -1.29 -7.12 22.08
C GLY A 57 -1.57 -7.75 20.72
N LYS A 58 -2.75 -8.35 20.59
CA LYS A 58 -3.15 -9.04 19.36
C LYS A 58 -4.03 -8.19 18.47
N LYS A 59 -4.06 -6.89 18.71
CA LYS A 59 -4.92 -6.00 17.96
C LYS A 59 -4.31 -5.68 16.61
N ILE A 60 -5.14 -5.71 15.58
CA ILE A 60 -4.78 -5.39 14.22
C ILE A 60 -5.78 -4.33 13.76
N ALA A 61 -5.28 -3.26 13.16
CA ALA A 61 -6.13 -2.22 12.63
C ALA A 61 -6.08 -2.22 11.10
N LEU A 62 -7.22 -1.93 10.48
CA LEU A 62 -7.26 -1.57 9.07
C LEU A 62 -7.43 -0.07 9.02
N VAL A 63 -6.38 0.61 8.58
CA VAL A 63 -6.35 2.06 8.52
C VAL A 63 -6.70 2.49 7.11
N SER A 64 -7.71 3.35 6.97
CA SER A 64 -8.10 3.89 5.68
C SER A 64 -7.65 5.34 5.59
N VAL A 65 -6.93 5.66 4.52
CA VAL A 65 -6.42 7.01 4.30
C VAL A 65 -6.99 7.51 2.97
N PRO A 66 -7.96 8.44 3.02
CA PRO A 66 -8.50 9.00 1.78
C PRO A 66 -7.41 9.77 1.03
N TYR A 67 -7.46 9.73 -0.29
CA TYR A 67 -6.45 10.42 -1.09
C TYR A 67 -6.37 11.91 -0.79
N SER A 68 -7.50 12.52 -0.46
CA SER A 68 -7.53 13.95 -0.13
C SER A 68 -6.74 14.31 1.12
N LYS A 69 -6.39 13.34 1.94
CA LYS A 69 -5.61 13.56 3.16
C LYS A 69 -4.14 13.25 2.99
N ILE A 70 -3.73 12.78 1.82
CA ILE A 70 -2.34 12.44 1.57
C ILE A 70 -1.65 13.65 0.98
N SER A 71 -0.57 14.07 1.64
CA SER A 71 0.19 15.24 1.21
C SER A 71 1.40 14.86 0.35
N SER A 72 1.95 13.66 0.54
CA SER A 72 3.07 13.21 -0.28
C SER A 72 3.16 11.70 -0.26
N VAL A 73 3.85 11.18 -1.28
CA VAL A 73 4.11 9.75 -1.39
C VAL A 73 5.54 9.59 -1.92
N ALA A 74 6.30 8.67 -1.33
CA ALA A 74 7.69 8.44 -1.72
C ALA A 74 7.96 6.97 -1.89
N VAL A 75 8.85 6.65 -2.83
CA VAL A 75 9.42 5.30 -2.94
C VAL A 75 10.80 5.34 -2.34
N VAL A 76 11.05 4.41 -1.42
CA VAL A 76 12.34 4.27 -0.76
C VAL A 76 12.93 2.93 -1.16
N SER A 77 14.14 2.94 -1.72
CA SER A 77 14.80 1.73 -2.17
C SER A 77 16.08 1.53 -1.40
N ASN A 78 16.29 0.32 -0.92
CA ASN A 78 17.53 -0.04 -0.24
C ASN A 78 18.50 -0.59 -1.27
N LYS A 79 19.55 0.17 -1.56
CA LYS A 79 20.63 -0.31 -2.39
C LYS A 79 21.51 -1.20 -1.57
N SER A 80 21.74 -2.42 -2.04
CA SER A 80 22.76 -3.23 -1.41
C SER A 80 24.14 -2.66 -1.74
N TRP A 81 25.04 -2.78 -0.79
CA TRP A 81 26.39 -2.26 -0.93
C TRP A 81 27.11 -2.97 -2.07
N GLY A 82 27.59 -2.19 -3.02
CA GLY A 82 28.37 -2.72 -4.14
C GLY A 82 27.59 -3.55 -5.13
N GLY A 83 26.25 -3.58 -5.03
CA GLY A 83 25.44 -4.38 -5.90
C GLY A 83 24.39 -3.59 -6.62
N ASN A 84 23.77 -4.23 -7.60
CA ASN A 84 22.70 -3.68 -8.37
C ASN A 84 21.35 -4.23 -7.97
N PHE A 85 21.31 -4.93 -6.86
CA PHE A 85 20.09 -5.60 -6.42
C PHE A 85 19.39 -4.80 -5.36
N PHE A 86 18.07 -4.71 -5.53
CA PHE A 86 17.21 -4.20 -4.48
C PHE A 86 16.50 -5.40 -3.90
N SER A 87 16.85 -5.77 -2.67
CA SER A 87 16.14 -6.87 -2.00
C SER A 87 14.78 -6.43 -1.53
N THR A 88 14.64 -5.15 -1.18
CA THR A 88 13.39 -4.60 -0.70
C THR A 88 13.22 -3.16 -1.19
N SER A 89 11.99 -2.70 -1.16
CA SER A 89 11.66 -1.31 -1.36
C SER A 89 10.49 -0.97 -0.47
N ALA A 90 10.29 0.32 -0.23
CA ALA A 90 9.20 0.76 0.63
C ALA A 90 8.46 1.91 -0.02
N ILE A 91 7.19 2.04 0.34
CA ILE A 91 6.39 3.20 0.03
C ILE A 91 6.19 3.96 1.33
N ALA A 92 6.31 5.28 1.28
CA ALA A 92 6.00 6.13 2.41
C ALA A 92 4.87 7.07 2.02
N VAL A 93 3.77 6.99 2.75
CA VAL A 93 2.57 7.80 2.50
C VAL A 93 2.41 8.73 3.69
N THR A 94 2.43 10.02 3.42
CA THR A 94 2.32 11.03 4.47
C THR A 94 0.91 11.60 4.50
N ALA A 95 0.27 11.53 5.65
CA ALA A 95 -1.07 12.08 5.87
C ALA A 95 -1.06 12.84 7.18
N GLY A 96 -1.16 14.17 7.09
CA GLY A 96 -1.02 15.02 8.26
C GLY A 96 0.38 14.92 8.84
N ALA A 97 0.47 14.67 10.13
CA ALA A 97 1.75 14.51 10.82
C ALA A 97 2.22 13.05 10.85
N HIS A 98 1.49 12.16 10.19
CA HIS A 98 1.77 10.73 10.25
C HIS A 98 2.33 10.22 8.93
N VAL A 99 3.39 9.40 9.02
CA VAL A 99 3.99 8.75 7.86
C VAL A 99 3.73 7.24 7.99
N HIS A 100 3.06 6.69 6.99
CA HIS A 100 2.85 5.24 6.91
C HIS A 100 3.90 4.67 5.97
N GLU A 101 4.74 3.81 6.49
CA GLU A 101 5.78 3.18 5.69
C GLU A 101 5.48 1.70 5.55
N ILE A 102 5.47 1.21 4.32
CA ILE A 102 5.16 -0.19 4.01
C ILE A 102 6.28 -0.73 3.15
N GLU A 103 6.86 -1.84 3.57
CA GLU A 103 8.00 -2.44 2.90
C GLU A 103 7.56 -3.66 2.10
N PHE A 104 8.14 -3.81 0.90
CA PHE A 104 7.83 -4.91 0.00
C PHE A 104 9.10 -5.62 -0.43
N ARG A 105 8.93 -6.86 -0.86
CA ARG A 105 9.98 -7.61 -1.51
C ARG A 105 10.09 -7.15 -2.96
N GLY A 106 11.28 -6.77 -3.40
CA GLY A 106 11.49 -6.26 -4.76
C GLY A 106 11.17 -4.77 -4.87
N SER A 107 11.01 -4.26 -6.10
CA SER A 107 10.79 -2.83 -6.34
C SER A 107 9.47 -2.51 -7.04
N ASP A 108 8.89 -3.47 -7.75
CA ASP A 108 7.76 -3.21 -8.63
C ASP A 108 6.51 -2.75 -7.88
N LYS A 109 6.27 -3.36 -6.71
CA LYS A 109 5.05 -3.08 -5.96
C LYS A 109 5.04 -1.68 -5.40
N ALA A 110 6.19 -1.23 -4.86
CA ALA A 110 6.29 0.12 -4.33
C ALA A 110 6.06 1.16 -5.42
N HIS A 111 6.62 0.94 -6.61
CA HIS A 111 6.44 1.86 -7.73
C HIS A 111 4.99 1.89 -8.19
N HIS A 112 4.33 0.75 -8.25
CA HIS A 112 2.93 0.70 -8.65
C HIS A 112 2.04 1.46 -7.66
N VAL A 113 2.23 1.20 -6.36
CA VAL A 113 1.47 1.92 -5.33
C VAL A 113 1.75 3.41 -5.40
N HIS A 114 3.02 3.78 -5.55
CA HIS A 114 3.40 5.19 -5.68
C HIS A 114 2.64 5.86 -6.84
N ASN A 115 2.61 5.21 -7.98
CA ASN A 115 2.00 5.81 -9.16
C ASN A 115 0.48 5.92 -9.01
N VAL A 116 -0.15 4.92 -8.40
CA VAL A 116 -1.60 4.98 -8.14
C VAL A 116 -1.92 6.11 -7.17
N VAL A 117 -1.17 6.21 -6.08
CA VAL A 117 -1.39 7.27 -5.09
C VAL A 117 -1.15 8.64 -5.70
N LEU A 118 -0.03 8.79 -6.40
CA LEU A 118 0.31 10.08 -7.00
C LEU A 118 -0.76 10.51 -8.00
N TRP A 119 -1.23 9.58 -8.83
CA TRP A 119 -2.28 9.89 -9.79
C TRP A 119 -3.52 10.44 -9.08
N HIS A 120 -3.90 9.82 -7.97
CA HIS A 120 -5.12 10.23 -7.26
C HIS A 120 -4.95 11.52 -6.48
N ILE A 121 -3.78 11.78 -5.90
CA ILE A 121 -3.59 13.00 -5.10
C ILE A 121 -3.35 14.24 -5.96
N THR A 122 -3.08 14.06 -7.24
CA THR A 122 -2.86 15.19 -8.15
C THR A 122 -4.10 15.57 -8.95
N ARG A 123 -5.24 14.97 -8.69
CA ARG A 123 -6.50 15.25 -9.42
C ARG A 123 -7.36 16.30 -8.75
#